data_27566d51530f5340ec1b570ae35602dc
#
_entry.id   27566d51530f5340ec1b570ae35602dc
#
_cell.length_a   1.000
_cell.length_b   1.000
_cell.length_c   1.000
_cell.angle_alpha   90.00
_cell.angle_beta   90.00
_cell.angle_gamma   90.00
#
_symmetry.space_group_name_H-M   'P 1'
#
loop_
_entity.id
_entity.type
_entity.pdbx_description
1 polymer ?
#
loop_
_entity_poly.entity_id
_entity_poly.type
_entity_poly.pdbx_seq_one_letter_code
_entity_poly.pdbx_strand_id
1 'polypeptide(L)'
;MNLRVWQNPWRLMLVVNVAVLIGVFLHKLTLPPYIPYVHLLVDYHFGFTKRALIGAIVSLFTAKVPEWLVYALAAATWLVTAGLFVALFRRSFGFRTETMPLFILTAGSPFFLKNFMFTLGHFDIYGCAVALGLLLVPARSIAFVIVAALASMVLILIHHIQVLMYVPTIAAIVVLRYYLVHRLTPQNLVIGIGALLAVGILFVAAQFLGTVSVAPSDFVAYLESRIADPSREDLMRYTHGFAYIWYQPLAKEIQDTWERLPWNLLGVPVYALLIWLHAPLWQYLAARIAALADDWHRRLVIAAIAGVGVGYLIIFATVFDYSRWISNWAVCLVLILFAIKDLPTRHAVPPIPAEDRKVRMFGWVVTLIPRVGVIRPF
;
A
#
# COMPACT_ATOMS: atom_id res chain seq x y z
N MET A 1 20.50 -24.80 20.47
CA MET A 1 19.41 -23.79 20.32
C MET A 1 19.22 -23.10 21.65
N ASN A 2 19.51 -21.81 21.78
CA ASN A 2 19.63 -21.12 23.07
C ASN A 2 18.23 -20.90 23.67
N LEU A 3 17.87 -21.59 24.76
CA LEU A 3 16.55 -21.52 25.44
C LEU A 3 16.13 -20.10 25.83
N ARG A 4 17.08 -19.16 25.95
CA ARG A 4 16.82 -17.73 26.23
C ARG A 4 16.01 -16.99 25.17
N VAL A 5 15.93 -17.50 23.93
CA VAL A 5 15.13 -16.90 22.85
C VAL A 5 13.64 -16.97 23.16
N TRP A 6 13.22 -18.06 23.82
CA TRP A 6 11.82 -18.32 24.17
C TRP A 6 11.32 -17.54 25.39
N GLN A 7 12.22 -16.95 26.16
CA GLN A 7 11.88 -16.14 27.34
C GLN A 7 11.44 -14.71 26.99
N ASN A 8 11.73 -14.25 25.74
CA ASN A 8 11.30 -12.91 25.30
C ASN A 8 10.00 -13.00 24.50
N PRO A 9 8.83 -12.53 25.02
CA PRO A 9 7.54 -12.67 24.37
C PRO A 9 7.50 -12.02 22.98
N TRP A 10 8.25 -10.94 22.76
CA TRP A 10 8.29 -10.24 21.47
C TRP A 10 9.00 -11.05 20.38
N ARG A 11 10.03 -11.80 20.73
CA ARG A 11 10.69 -12.72 19.79
C ARG A 11 9.79 -13.90 19.43
N LEU A 12 9.05 -14.42 20.42
CA LEU A 12 8.08 -15.46 20.17
C LEU A 12 6.95 -14.97 19.26
N MET A 13 6.43 -13.75 19.50
CA MET A 13 5.46 -13.12 18.60
C MET A 13 5.99 -12.99 17.17
N LEU A 14 7.27 -12.66 17.00
CA LEU A 14 7.88 -12.58 15.66
C LEU A 14 7.87 -13.94 14.96
N VAL A 15 8.26 -15.01 15.66
CA VAL A 15 8.25 -16.38 15.11
C VAL A 15 6.83 -16.78 14.71
N VAL A 16 5.86 -16.54 15.59
CA VAL A 16 4.43 -16.83 15.31
C VAL A 16 3.93 -15.98 14.13
N ASN A 17 4.31 -14.71 14.05
CA ASN A 17 3.94 -13.86 12.93
C ASN A 17 4.47 -14.38 11.59
N VAL A 18 5.72 -14.88 11.56
CA VAL A 18 6.29 -15.51 10.37
C VAL A 18 5.52 -16.78 10.00
N ALA A 19 5.16 -17.61 10.99
CA ALA A 19 4.35 -18.81 10.76
C ALA A 19 2.96 -18.44 10.19
N VAL A 20 2.30 -17.41 10.74
CA VAL A 20 1.02 -16.90 10.19
C VAL A 20 1.18 -16.41 8.76
N LEU A 21 2.24 -15.64 8.45
CA LEU A 21 2.52 -15.18 7.08
C LEU A 21 2.72 -16.34 6.11
N ILE A 22 3.48 -17.37 6.51
CA ILE A 22 3.66 -18.58 5.69
C ILE A 22 2.31 -19.28 5.48
N GLY A 23 1.50 -19.43 6.52
CA GLY A 23 0.16 -20.02 6.42
C GLY A 23 -0.74 -19.26 5.45
N VAL A 24 -0.75 -17.92 5.53
CA VAL A 24 -1.50 -17.07 4.60
C VAL A 24 -0.99 -17.24 3.16
N PHE A 25 0.33 -17.28 2.95
CA PHE A 25 0.93 -17.49 1.63
C PHE A 25 0.53 -18.84 1.03
N LEU A 26 0.69 -19.92 1.79
CA LEU A 26 0.32 -21.27 1.35
C LEU A 26 -1.17 -21.34 1.01
N HIS A 27 -2.01 -20.74 1.83
CA HIS A 27 -3.45 -20.65 1.54
C HIS A 27 -3.72 -19.87 0.23
N LYS A 28 -2.98 -18.79 -0.03
CA LYS A 28 -3.16 -18.02 -1.27
C LYS A 28 -2.75 -18.80 -2.51
N LEU A 29 -1.78 -19.69 -2.43
CA LEU A 29 -1.39 -20.55 -3.54
C LEU A 29 -2.45 -21.59 -3.91
N THR A 30 -3.40 -21.89 -3.02
CA THR A 30 -4.54 -22.79 -3.31
C THR A 30 -5.71 -22.08 -4.02
N LEU A 31 -5.67 -20.75 -4.12
CA LEU A 31 -6.75 -19.95 -4.71
C LEU A 31 -6.29 -19.37 -6.04
N PRO A 32 -7.11 -19.43 -7.11
CA PRO A 32 -6.77 -18.79 -8.36
C PRO A 32 -6.53 -17.28 -8.20
N PRO A 33 -5.51 -16.71 -8.86
CA PRO A 33 -5.17 -15.28 -8.74
C PRO A 33 -6.00 -14.43 -9.71
N TYR A 34 -7.31 -14.53 -9.70
CA TYR A 34 -8.23 -13.98 -10.68
C TYR A 34 -7.92 -12.52 -11.09
N ILE A 35 -8.11 -11.55 -10.18
CA ILE A 35 -7.91 -10.13 -10.50
C ILE A 35 -6.46 -9.83 -10.91
N PRO A 36 -5.44 -10.24 -10.14
CA PRO A 36 -4.05 -10.07 -10.55
C PRO A 36 -3.72 -10.70 -11.90
N TYR A 37 -4.30 -11.85 -12.21
CA TYR A 37 -4.07 -12.53 -13.48
C TYR A 37 -4.58 -11.69 -14.65
N VAL A 38 -5.83 -11.21 -14.59
CA VAL A 38 -6.40 -10.37 -15.65
C VAL A 38 -5.57 -9.09 -15.85
N HIS A 39 -5.07 -8.49 -14.76
CA HIS A 39 -4.19 -7.33 -14.87
C HIS A 39 -2.87 -7.62 -15.61
N LEU A 40 -2.36 -8.86 -15.61
CA LEU A 40 -1.18 -9.22 -16.39
C LEU A 40 -1.51 -9.50 -17.87
N LEU A 41 -2.78 -9.78 -18.19
CA LEU A 41 -3.23 -9.96 -19.57
C LEU A 41 -3.41 -8.64 -20.31
N VAL A 42 -3.65 -7.53 -19.59
CA VAL A 42 -3.91 -6.22 -20.20
C VAL A 42 -2.60 -5.50 -20.49
N ASP A 43 -2.42 -5.06 -21.72
CA ASP A 43 -1.29 -4.26 -22.18
C ASP A 43 -1.74 -3.08 -23.07
N TYR A 44 -0.84 -2.46 -23.79
CA TYR A 44 -1.11 -1.31 -24.68
C TYR A 44 -1.44 -1.72 -26.13
N HIS A 45 -1.87 -2.94 -26.36
CA HIS A 45 -2.21 -3.43 -27.71
C HIS A 45 -3.27 -2.56 -28.40
N PHE A 46 -4.28 -2.14 -27.66
CA PHE A 46 -5.36 -1.26 -28.15
C PHE A 46 -5.13 0.22 -27.84
N GLY A 47 -3.88 0.63 -27.69
CA GLY A 47 -3.52 2.01 -27.35
C GLY A 47 -3.37 2.25 -25.86
N PHE A 48 -3.41 3.53 -25.44
CA PHE A 48 -3.23 3.90 -24.05
C PHE A 48 -4.40 3.38 -23.18
N THR A 49 -4.10 2.42 -22.34
CA THR A 49 -5.10 1.73 -21.50
C THR A 49 -4.72 1.86 -20.01
N LYS A 50 -5.68 2.23 -19.17
CA LYS A 50 -5.48 2.30 -17.70
C LYS A 50 -5.09 0.91 -17.16
N ARG A 51 -4.20 0.86 -16.15
CA ARG A 51 -3.75 -0.37 -15.46
C ARG A 51 -2.98 -1.36 -16.36
N ALA A 52 -2.43 -0.90 -17.49
CA ALA A 52 -1.81 -1.78 -18.48
C ALA A 52 -0.30 -1.94 -18.33
N LEU A 53 0.40 -1.07 -17.55
CA LEU A 53 1.86 -1.01 -17.57
C LEU A 53 2.52 -2.35 -17.18
N ILE A 54 2.04 -3.03 -16.14
CA ILE A 54 2.64 -4.30 -15.70
C ILE A 54 2.41 -5.39 -16.78
N GLY A 55 1.21 -5.49 -17.32
CA GLY A 55 0.92 -6.43 -18.40
C GLY A 55 1.71 -6.11 -19.68
N ALA A 56 1.93 -4.82 -19.98
CA ALA A 56 2.79 -4.40 -21.10
C ALA A 56 4.26 -4.81 -20.87
N ILE A 57 4.78 -4.71 -19.66
CA ILE A 57 6.11 -5.21 -19.34
C ILE A 57 6.16 -6.73 -19.49
N VAL A 58 5.15 -7.45 -19.01
CA VAL A 58 5.05 -8.92 -19.17
C VAL A 58 5.00 -9.31 -20.63
N SER A 59 4.26 -8.58 -21.48
CA SER A 59 4.14 -8.87 -22.91
C SER A 59 5.46 -8.76 -23.70
N LEU A 60 6.47 -8.03 -23.16
CA LEU A 60 7.82 -8.00 -23.72
C LEU A 60 8.56 -9.35 -23.58
N PHE A 61 8.14 -10.19 -22.65
CA PHE A 61 8.82 -11.45 -22.33
C PHE A 61 7.99 -12.68 -22.75
N THR A 62 6.68 -12.57 -22.77
CA THR A 62 5.79 -13.68 -23.14
C THR A 62 4.47 -13.19 -23.75
N ALA A 63 4.10 -13.81 -24.87
CA ALA A 63 2.80 -13.56 -25.47
C ALA A 63 1.65 -14.22 -24.68
N LYS A 64 1.92 -15.37 -24.05
CA LYS A 64 0.97 -16.12 -23.22
C LYS A 64 1.41 -16.09 -21.77
N VAL A 65 0.51 -15.68 -20.88
CA VAL A 65 0.78 -15.48 -19.45
C VAL A 65 0.44 -16.77 -18.68
N PRO A 66 1.42 -17.48 -18.13
CA PRO A 66 1.16 -18.62 -17.27
C PRO A 66 0.74 -18.16 -15.88
N GLU A 67 -0.14 -18.93 -15.22
CA GLU A 67 -0.65 -18.59 -13.88
C GLU A 67 0.45 -18.42 -12.82
N TRP A 68 1.47 -19.30 -12.84
CA TRP A 68 2.57 -19.25 -11.90
C TRP A 68 3.34 -17.91 -11.92
N LEU A 69 3.34 -17.20 -13.07
CA LEU A 69 4.01 -15.91 -13.20
C LEU A 69 3.40 -14.84 -12.28
N VAL A 70 2.08 -14.91 -12.07
CA VAL A 70 1.38 -14.00 -11.14
C VAL A 70 1.93 -14.19 -9.72
N TYR A 71 2.00 -15.45 -9.27
CA TYR A 71 2.51 -15.76 -7.92
C TYR A 71 4.00 -15.40 -7.78
N ALA A 72 4.81 -15.65 -8.80
CA ALA A 72 6.23 -15.32 -8.79
C ALA A 72 6.47 -13.81 -8.69
N LEU A 73 5.80 -13.01 -9.53
CA LEU A 73 5.89 -11.54 -9.49
C LEU A 73 5.35 -10.98 -8.18
N ALA A 74 4.23 -11.50 -7.70
CA ALA A 74 3.61 -11.08 -6.46
C ALA A 74 4.49 -11.40 -5.24
N ALA A 75 5.05 -12.61 -5.17
CA ALA A 75 5.97 -13.02 -4.11
C ALA A 75 7.26 -12.19 -4.15
N ALA A 76 7.84 -11.96 -5.32
CA ALA A 76 9.02 -11.12 -5.48
C ALA A 76 8.76 -9.69 -5.00
N THR A 77 7.64 -9.07 -5.41
CA THR A 77 7.26 -7.71 -4.98
C THR A 77 7.03 -7.65 -3.47
N TRP A 78 6.38 -8.68 -2.91
CA TRP A 78 6.16 -8.76 -1.47
C TRP A 78 7.49 -8.89 -0.70
N LEU A 79 8.42 -9.76 -1.15
CA LEU A 79 9.74 -9.92 -0.54
C LEU A 79 10.56 -8.63 -0.60
N VAL A 80 10.54 -7.92 -1.74
CA VAL A 80 11.18 -6.61 -1.88
C VAL A 80 10.59 -5.62 -0.89
N THR A 81 9.27 -5.53 -0.79
CA THR A 81 8.58 -4.62 0.14
C THR A 81 8.93 -4.93 1.60
N ALA A 82 8.90 -6.21 1.98
CA ALA A 82 9.28 -6.65 3.32
C ALA A 82 10.76 -6.35 3.61
N GLY A 83 11.65 -6.60 2.65
CA GLY A 83 13.09 -6.29 2.75
C GLY A 83 13.35 -4.78 2.92
N LEU A 84 12.68 -3.93 2.13
CA LEU A 84 12.76 -2.47 2.26
C LEU A 84 12.27 -2.00 3.63
N PHE A 85 11.16 -2.55 4.12
CA PHE A 85 10.64 -2.22 5.45
C PHE A 85 11.63 -2.62 6.56
N VAL A 86 12.16 -3.84 6.51
CA VAL A 86 13.14 -4.33 7.50
C VAL A 86 14.40 -3.48 7.48
N ALA A 87 14.92 -3.13 6.30
CA ALA A 87 16.07 -2.24 6.14
C ALA A 87 15.80 -0.84 6.71
N LEU A 88 14.63 -0.27 6.40
CA LEU A 88 14.20 1.03 6.91
C LEU A 88 14.01 1.01 8.43
N PHE A 89 13.36 -0.02 8.97
CA PHE A 89 13.17 -0.16 10.41
C PHE A 89 14.50 -0.29 11.15
N ARG A 90 15.40 -1.16 10.64
CA ARG A 90 16.77 -1.32 11.19
C ARG A 90 17.53 0.00 11.22
N ARG A 91 17.46 0.78 10.13
CA ARG A 91 18.13 2.08 10.02
C ARG A 91 17.52 3.12 10.98
N SER A 92 16.19 3.10 11.16
CA SER A 92 15.46 4.14 11.87
C SER A 92 15.38 3.92 13.39
N PHE A 93 15.17 2.67 13.81
CA PHE A 93 14.89 2.31 15.20
C PHE A 93 15.87 1.26 15.75
N GLY A 94 16.50 0.48 14.86
CA GLY A 94 17.28 -0.69 15.25
C GLY A 94 16.41 -1.84 15.77
N PHE A 95 17.01 -3.04 15.91
CA PHE A 95 16.35 -4.21 16.49
C PHE A 95 16.80 -4.39 17.94
N ARG A 96 16.16 -3.65 18.85
CA ARG A 96 16.40 -3.72 20.30
C ARG A 96 15.12 -4.18 20.99
N THR A 97 15.22 -4.64 22.24
CA THR A 97 14.04 -5.06 23.02
C THR A 97 12.99 -3.96 23.11
N GLU A 98 13.43 -2.70 23.29
CA GLU A 98 12.54 -1.52 23.41
C GLU A 98 11.83 -1.17 22.10
N THR A 99 12.38 -1.56 20.93
CA THR A 99 11.79 -1.27 19.62
C THR A 99 10.96 -2.43 19.07
N MET A 100 11.01 -3.61 19.70
CA MET A 100 10.23 -4.78 19.27
C MET A 100 8.73 -4.59 19.32
N PRO A 101 8.14 -3.89 20.33
CA PRO A 101 6.71 -3.56 20.30
C PRO A 101 6.31 -2.78 19.05
N LEU A 102 7.09 -1.76 18.68
CA LEU A 102 6.86 -0.98 17.47
C LEU A 102 6.97 -1.85 16.22
N PHE A 103 7.98 -2.75 16.15
CA PHE A 103 8.15 -3.67 15.03
C PHE A 103 6.97 -4.62 14.89
N ILE A 104 6.50 -5.23 15.98
CA ILE A 104 5.36 -6.17 15.95
C ILE A 104 4.07 -5.44 15.60
N LEU A 105 3.80 -4.26 16.18
CA LEU A 105 2.60 -3.48 15.86
C LEU A 105 2.60 -2.90 14.44
N THR A 106 3.74 -2.90 13.75
CA THR A 106 3.84 -2.50 12.33
C THR A 106 3.94 -3.72 11.42
N ALA A 107 5.06 -4.44 11.41
CA ALA A 107 5.29 -5.59 10.53
C ALA A 107 4.33 -6.75 10.80
N GLY A 108 4.02 -7.02 12.08
CA GLY A 108 3.08 -8.05 12.52
C GLY A 108 1.60 -7.67 12.37
N SER A 109 1.33 -6.43 11.99
CA SER A 109 -0.02 -5.92 11.82
C SER A 109 -0.79 -6.61 10.70
N PRO A 110 -2.09 -6.93 10.89
CA PRO A 110 -2.95 -7.36 9.80
C PRO A 110 -3.17 -6.27 8.74
N PHE A 111 -2.86 -5.01 9.04
CA PHE A 111 -2.95 -3.90 8.08
C PHE A 111 -1.78 -3.85 7.09
N PHE A 112 -0.63 -4.46 7.38
CA PHE A 112 0.58 -4.27 6.58
C PHE A 112 1.00 -5.53 5.81
N LEU A 113 2.09 -6.20 6.22
CA LEU A 113 2.66 -7.33 5.44
C LEU A 113 1.67 -8.48 5.24
N LYS A 114 0.82 -8.74 6.23
CA LYS A 114 -0.25 -9.75 6.14
C LYS A 114 -1.34 -9.35 5.15
N ASN A 115 -1.71 -8.06 5.12
CA ASN A 115 -2.67 -7.57 4.14
C ASN A 115 -2.16 -7.77 2.72
N PHE A 116 -0.91 -7.37 2.45
CA PHE A 116 -0.31 -7.57 1.12
C PHE A 116 -0.10 -9.05 0.76
N MET A 117 0.13 -9.92 1.76
CA MET A 117 0.17 -11.35 1.53
C MET A 117 -1.22 -11.91 1.21
N PHE A 118 -2.25 -11.42 1.89
CA PHE A 118 -3.64 -11.81 1.62
C PHE A 118 -4.14 -11.30 0.25
N THR A 119 -3.75 -10.08 -0.14
CA THR A 119 -4.05 -9.47 -1.44
C THR A 119 -2.89 -9.69 -2.44
N LEU A 120 -2.25 -10.85 -2.40
CA LEU A 120 -1.07 -11.17 -3.19
C LEU A 120 -1.33 -10.94 -4.69
N GLY A 121 -0.46 -10.14 -5.32
CA GLY A 121 -0.57 -9.76 -6.73
C GLY A 121 -1.40 -8.50 -7.01
N HIS A 122 -2.12 -7.96 -6.02
CA HIS A 122 -2.77 -6.66 -6.19
C HIS A 122 -1.73 -5.52 -6.24
N PHE A 123 -2.04 -4.49 -7.00
CA PHE A 123 -1.09 -3.41 -7.31
C PHE A 123 -0.87 -2.38 -6.20
N ASP A 124 -1.58 -2.49 -5.08
CA ASP A 124 -1.42 -1.58 -3.93
C ASP A 124 -0.01 -1.64 -3.33
N ILE A 125 0.58 -2.82 -3.31
CA ILE A 125 1.91 -3.07 -2.73
C ILE A 125 3.01 -2.25 -3.42
N TYR A 126 2.85 -1.92 -4.72
CA TYR A 126 3.83 -1.11 -5.45
C TYR A 126 3.94 0.31 -4.88
N GLY A 127 2.82 0.92 -4.48
CA GLY A 127 2.82 2.22 -3.83
C GLY A 127 3.58 2.20 -2.50
N CYS A 128 3.36 1.16 -1.69
CA CYS A 128 4.10 0.96 -0.45
C CYS A 128 5.60 0.76 -0.70
N ALA A 129 5.98 -0.10 -1.66
CA ALA A 129 7.38 -0.36 -2.00
C ALA A 129 8.11 0.92 -2.45
N VAL A 130 7.48 1.73 -3.30
CA VAL A 130 8.02 3.03 -3.75
C VAL A 130 8.20 3.98 -2.57
N ALA A 131 7.20 4.12 -1.70
CA ALA A 131 7.28 5.00 -0.54
C ALA A 131 8.39 4.57 0.43
N LEU A 132 8.54 3.25 0.70
CA LEU A 132 9.64 2.69 1.50
C LEU A 132 11.00 2.95 0.83
N GLY A 133 11.10 2.76 -0.47
CA GLY A 133 12.32 3.07 -1.25
C GLY A 133 12.71 4.54 -1.12
N LEU A 134 11.76 5.45 -1.28
CA LEU A 134 12.00 6.89 -1.11
C LEU A 134 12.44 7.24 0.32
N LEU A 135 11.93 6.56 1.35
CA LEU A 135 12.37 6.75 2.73
C LEU A 135 13.82 6.29 2.98
N LEU A 136 14.33 5.35 2.19
CA LEU A 136 15.72 4.88 2.25
C LEU A 136 16.69 5.79 1.48
N VAL A 137 16.22 6.48 0.44
CA VAL A 137 17.05 7.40 -0.37
C VAL A 137 17.29 8.71 0.39
N PRO A 138 18.52 9.26 0.38
CA PRO A 138 18.80 10.58 0.96
C PRO A 138 18.06 11.70 0.23
N ALA A 139 17.31 12.51 0.96
CA ALA A 139 16.59 13.67 0.41
C ALA A 139 17.49 14.93 0.41
N ARG A 140 18.66 14.88 -0.29
CA ARG A 140 19.69 15.94 -0.23
C ARG A 140 19.61 16.96 -1.38
N SER A 141 18.90 16.64 -2.44
CA SER A 141 18.86 17.46 -3.66
C SER A 141 17.47 17.46 -4.28
N ILE A 142 17.22 18.40 -5.18
CA ILE A 142 15.96 18.49 -5.94
C ILE A 142 15.69 17.24 -6.79
N ALA A 143 16.74 16.47 -7.13
CA ALA A 143 16.58 15.17 -7.80
C ALA A 143 15.67 14.22 -7.01
N PHE A 144 15.64 14.30 -5.68
CA PHE A 144 14.72 13.51 -4.85
C PHE A 144 13.25 13.82 -5.18
N VAL A 145 12.91 15.10 -5.40
CA VAL A 145 11.55 15.53 -5.78
C VAL A 145 11.20 14.99 -7.17
N ILE A 146 12.15 15.08 -8.12
CA ILE A 146 11.96 14.57 -9.49
C ILE A 146 11.76 13.05 -9.48
N VAL A 147 12.59 12.31 -8.76
CA VAL A 147 12.46 10.85 -8.63
C VAL A 147 11.12 10.47 -8.00
N ALA A 148 10.67 11.19 -6.96
CA ALA A 148 9.37 10.95 -6.34
C ALA A 148 8.20 11.21 -7.31
N ALA A 149 8.31 12.26 -8.14
CA ALA A 149 7.30 12.55 -9.17
C ALA A 149 7.26 11.47 -10.26
N LEU A 150 8.42 11.08 -10.79
CA LEU A 150 8.51 10.01 -11.80
C LEU A 150 7.98 8.68 -11.26
N ALA A 151 8.33 8.33 -10.01
CA ALA A 151 7.80 7.14 -9.36
C ALA A 151 6.28 7.21 -9.17
N SER A 152 5.74 8.39 -8.83
CA SER A 152 4.29 8.61 -8.74
C SER A 152 3.59 8.45 -10.10
N MET A 153 4.21 8.92 -11.18
CA MET A 153 3.70 8.72 -12.54
C MET A 153 3.67 7.24 -12.92
N VAL A 154 4.75 6.50 -12.62
CA VAL A 154 4.79 5.04 -12.85
C VAL A 154 3.69 4.33 -12.05
N LEU A 155 3.46 4.71 -10.79
CA LEU A 155 2.37 4.16 -9.98
C LEU A 155 1.00 4.41 -10.60
N ILE A 156 0.74 5.59 -11.17
CA ILE A 156 -0.52 5.90 -11.86
C ILE A 156 -0.71 5.01 -13.09
N LEU A 157 0.35 4.76 -13.87
CA LEU A 157 0.30 3.86 -15.01
C LEU A 157 0.09 2.39 -14.60
N ILE A 158 0.62 1.97 -13.45
CA ILE A 158 0.35 0.66 -12.85
C ILE A 158 -1.12 0.57 -12.41
N HIS A 159 -1.58 1.57 -11.65
CA HIS A 159 -2.95 1.63 -11.13
C HIS A 159 -3.33 3.07 -10.78
N HIS A 160 -4.18 3.69 -11.57
CA HIS A 160 -4.52 5.12 -11.43
C HIS A 160 -5.05 5.52 -10.04
N ILE A 161 -5.66 4.61 -9.27
CA ILE A 161 -6.11 4.87 -7.88
C ILE A 161 -4.96 5.23 -6.93
N GLN A 162 -3.72 4.93 -7.30
CA GLN A 162 -2.54 5.31 -6.53
C GLN A 162 -2.46 6.82 -6.27
N VAL A 163 -3.07 7.63 -7.14
CA VAL A 163 -3.15 9.08 -6.98
C VAL A 163 -3.84 9.48 -5.67
N LEU A 164 -4.78 8.68 -5.19
CA LEU A 164 -5.49 8.90 -3.92
C LEU A 164 -4.87 8.10 -2.76
N MET A 165 -4.23 6.96 -3.05
CA MET A 165 -3.68 6.06 -2.04
C MET A 165 -2.29 6.49 -1.56
N TYR A 166 -1.28 6.30 -2.41
CA TYR A 166 0.13 6.45 -2.01
C TYR A 166 0.77 7.75 -2.53
N VAL A 167 0.29 8.35 -3.61
CA VAL A 167 0.83 9.63 -4.11
C VAL A 167 0.73 10.74 -3.06
N PRO A 168 -0.37 10.91 -2.29
CA PRO A 168 -0.40 11.89 -1.20
C PRO A 168 0.65 11.59 -0.11
N THR A 169 0.90 10.32 0.20
CA THR A 169 1.94 9.92 1.15
C THR A 169 3.34 10.18 0.61
N ILE A 170 3.58 9.92 -0.69
CA ILE A 170 4.85 10.25 -1.35
C ILE A 170 5.08 11.77 -1.34
N ALA A 171 4.06 12.56 -1.64
CA ALA A 171 4.12 14.02 -1.55
C ALA A 171 4.43 14.48 -0.11
N ALA A 172 3.78 13.87 0.90
CA ALA A 172 4.09 14.12 2.30
C ALA A 172 5.55 13.78 2.64
N ILE A 173 6.08 12.63 2.19
CA ILE A 173 7.49 12.25 2.36
C ILE A 173 8.42 13.30 1.74
N VAL A 174 8.11 13.80 0.55
CA VAL A 174 8.88 14.86 -0.12
C VAL A 174 8.86 16.14 0.71
N VAL A 175 7.69 16.58 1.16
CA VAL A 175 7.57 17.78 1.99
C VAL A 175 8.35 17.62 3.30
N LEU A 176 8.15 16.53 4.02
CA LEU A 176 8.72 16.31 5.35
C LEU A 176 10.23 16.03 5.33
N ARG A 177 10.77 15.46 4.24
CA ARG A 177 12.20 15.12 4.17
C ARG A 177 13.03 16.06 3.34
N TYR A 178 12.44 16.75 2.37
CA TYR A 178 13.17 17.67 1.51
C TYR A 178 12.83 19.12 1.84
N TYR A 179 11.58 19.54 1.74
CA TYR A 179 11.20 20.94 1.88
C TYR A 179 11.30 21.48 3.31
N LEU A 180 11.16 20.66 4.35
CA LEU A 180 11.38 21.08 5.74
C LEU A 180 12.87 21.24 6.09
N VAL A 181 13.74 20.51 5.40
CA VAL A 181 15.20 20.52 5.68
C VAL A 181 15.93 21.56 4.83
N HIS A 182 15.46 21.80 3.62
CA HIS A 182 16.07 22.74 2.69
C HIS A 182 15.25 24.02 2.62
N ARG A 183 15.94 25.16 2.47
CA ARG A 183 15.24 26.43 2.28
C ARG A 183 14.35 26.40 1.04
N LEU A 184 13.11 26.86 1.20
CA LEU A 184 12.18 27.05 0.09
C LEU A 184 12.72 28.19 -0.81
N THR A 185 13.39 27.81 -1.88
CA THR A 185 13.73 28.76 -2.95
C THR A 185 12.59 28.81 -3.97
N PRO A 186 12.36 29.95 -4.65
CA PRO A 186 11.37 30.03 -5.72
C PRO A 186 11.56 28.93 -6.77
N GLN A 187 12.79 28.60 -7.13
CA GLN A 187 13.11 27.55 -8.09
C GLN A 187 12.65 26.16 -7.58
N ASN A 188 12.95 25.80 -6.32
CA ASN A 188 12.53 24.53 -5.76
C ASN A 188 10.99 24.42 -5.67
N LEU A 189 10.32 25.53 -5.36
CA LEU A 189 8.86 25.59 -5.31
C LEU A 189 8.26 25.38 -6.72
N VAL A 190 8.78 26.06 -7.74
CA VAL A 190 8.35 25.89 -9.13
C VAL A 190 8.50 24.45 -9.59
N ILE A 191 9.63 23.80 -9.28
CA ILE A 191 9.85 22.38 -9.62
C ILE A 191 8.84 21.49 -8.88
N GLY A 192 8.58 21.73 -7.60
CA GLY A 192 7.60 20.97 -6.82
C GLY A 192 6.18 21.10 -7.37
N ILE A 193 5.74 22.32 -7.69
CA ILE A 193 4.44 22.58 -8.31
C ILE A 193 4.37 21.93 -9.69
N GLY A 194 5.41 22.10 -10.52
CA GLY A 194 5.48 21.45 -11.84
C GLY A 194 5.39 19.93 -11.75
N ALA A 195 6.06 19.31 -10.77
CA ALA A 195 6.00 17.89 -10.50
C ALA A 195 4.56 17.44 -10.13
N LEU A 196 3.88 18.17 -9.24
CA LEU A 196 2.50 17.89 -8.87
C LEU A 196 1.53 18.04 -10.05
N LEU A 197 1.71 19.10 -10.86
CA LEU A 197 0.89 19.30 -12.05
C LEU A 197 1.10 18.19 -13.06
N ALA A 198 2.34 17.75 -13.32
CA ALA A 198 2.62 16.66 -14.24
C ALA A 198 1.99 15.34 -13.79
N VAL A 199 2.06 15.01 -12.49
CA VAL A 199 1.39 13.85 -11.89
C VAL A 199 -0.13 13.97 -12.04
N GLY A 200 -0.70 15.16 -11.78
CA GLY A 200 -2.14 15.42 -11.93
C GLY A 200 -2.62 15.30 -13.38
N ILE A 201 -1.88 15.85 -14.34
CA ILE A 201 -2.18 15.75 -15.78
C ILE A 201 -2.17 14.29 -16.22
N LEU A 202 -1.15 13.51 -15.81
CA LEU A 202 -1.10 12.08 -16.14
C LEU A 202 -2.27 11.31 -15.54
N PHE A 203 -2.68 11.64 -14.31
CA PHE A 203 -3.87 11.03 -13.72
C PHE A 203 -5.13 11.33 -14.51
N VAL A 204 -5.36 12.60 -14.88
CA VAL A 204 -6.50 13.01 -15.70
C VAL A 204 -6.47 12.27 -17.05
N ALA A 205 -5.29 12.21 -17.70
CA ALA A 205 -5.12 11.46 -18.93
C ALA A 205 -5.45 9.97 -18.75
N ALA A 206 -4.93 9.33 -17.69
CA ALA A 206 -5.21 7.93 -17.42
C ALA A 206 -6.70 7.65 -17.13
N GLN A 207 -7.38 8.58 -16.47
CA GLN A 207 -8.79 8.45 -16.13
C GLN A 207 -9.71 8.62 -17.35
N PHE A 208 -9.44 9.60 -18.21
CA PHE A 208 -10.34 9.98 -19.30
C PHE A 208 -9.92 9.41 -20.66
N LEU A 209 -8.63 9.20 -20.92
CA LEU A 209 -8.09 8.65 -22.16
C LEU A 209 -7.69 7.19 -22.04
N GLY A 210 -7.64 6.63 -20.83
CA GLY A 210 -7.23 5.25 -20.57
C GLY A 210 -8.36 4.22 -20.68
N THR A 211 -9.48 4.54 -21.33
CA THR A 211 -10.56 3.61 -21.61
C THR A 211 -10.29 2.86 -22.91
N VAL A 212 -10.67 1.58 -22.97
CA VAL A 212 -10.53 0.76 -24.18
C VAL A 212 -11.54 1.23 -25.23
N SER A 213 -11.07 1.45 -26.47
CA SER A 213 -11.88 1.99 -27.58
C SER A 213 -12.48 0.95 -28.50
N VAL A 214 -12.02 -0.33 -28.41
CA VAL A 214 -12.54 -1.43 -29.24
C VAL A 214 -13.78 -2.07 -28.61
N ALA A 215 -14.51 -2.88 -29.39
CA ALA A 215 -15.68 -3.58 -28.85
C ALA A 215 -15.28 -4.51 -27.68
N PRO A 216 -16.14 -4.67 -26.65
CA PRO A 216 -15.84 -5.55 -25.52
C PRO A 216 -15.52 -6.99 -25.92
N SER A 217 -16.18 -7.53 -26.98
CA SER A 217 -15.91 -8.86 -27.54
C SER A 217 -14.46 -9.01 -28.01
N ASP A 218 -13.95 -8.01 -28.74
CA ASP A 218 -12.61 -8.05 -29.31
C ASP A 218 -11.54 -7.93 -28.20
N PHE A 219 -11.80 -7.09 -27.20
CA PHE A 219 -10.93 -6.96 -26.02
C PHE A 219 -10.88 -8.26 -25.22
N VAL A 220 -12.04 -8.87 -24.95
CA VAL A 220 -12.11 -10.15 -24.25
C VAL A 220 -11.39 -11.24 -25.03
N ALA A 221 -11.65 -11.38 -26.33
CA ALA A 221 -10.99 -12.37 -27.19
C ALA A 221 -9.47 -12.20 -27.19
N TYR A 222 -9.00 -10.95 -27.21
CA TYR A 222 -7.57 -10.67 -27.06
C TYR A 222 -7.02 -11.14 -25.69
N LEU A 223 -7.67 -10.80 -24.56
CA LEU A 223 -7.21 -11.24 -23.23
C LEU A 223 -7.21 -12.76 -23.13
N GLU A 224 -8.25 -13.44 -23.60
CA GLU A 224 -8.35 -14.90 -23.62
C GLU A 224 -7.25 -15.54 -24.46
N SER A 225 -6.89 -14.93 -25.60
CA SER A 225 -5.78 -15.40 -26.44
C SER A 225 -4.44 -15.40 -25.73
N ARG A 226 -4.27 -14.57 -24.67
CA ARG A 226 -3.07 -14.46 -23.85
C ARG A 226 -3.02 -15.44 -22.68
N ILE A 227 -4.08 -16.17 -22.40
CA ILE A 227 -4.10 -17.23 -21.38
C ILE A 227 -3.22 -18.38 -21.85
N ALA A 228 -2.24 -18.79 -21.04
CA ALA A 228 -1.29 -19.83 -21.43
C ALA A 228 -1.92 -21.22 -21.47
N ASP A 229 -2.84 -21.49 -20.55
CA ASP A 229 -3.56 -22.77 -20.44
C ASP A 229 -5.05 -22.58 -20.77
N PRO A 230 -5.48 -22.89 -21.99
CA PRO A 230 -6.88 -22.75 -22.40
C PRO A 230 -7.83 -23.77 -21.74
N SER A 231 -7.33 -24.78 -21.05
CA SER A 231 -8.16 -25.71 -20.25
C SER A 231 -8.68 -25.11 -18.95
N ARG A 232 -8.14 -23.95 -18.51
CA ARG A 232 -8.57 -23.23 -17.32
C ARG A 232 -9.83 -22.41 -17.59
N GLU A 233 -10.96 -23.11 -17.73
CA GLU A 233 -12.27 -22.48 -17.94
C GLU A 233 -12.65 -21.47 -16.85
N ASP A 234 -12.20 -21.70 -15.61
CA ASP A 234 -12.41 -20.79 -14.50
C ASP A 234 -11.72 -19.43 -14.72
N LEU A 235 -10.47 -19.42 -15.21
CA LEU A 235 -9.74 -18.20 -15.56
C LEU A 235 -10.35 -17.49 -16.76
N MET A 236 -10.76 -18.24 -17.80
CA MET A 236 -11.43 -17.68 -18.97
C MET A 236 -12.74 -17.01 -18.59
N ARG A 237 -13.62 -17.70 -17.86
CA ARG A 237 -14.89 -17.13 -17.39
C ARG A 237 -14.68 -15.89 -16.52
N TYR A 238 -13.68 -15.91 -15.62
CA TYR A 238 -13.38 -14.78 -14.79
C TYR A 238 -12.84 -13.60 -15.59
N THR A 239 -11.94 -13.85 -16.58
CA THR A 239 -11.40 -12.84 -17.49
C THR A 239 -12.53 -12.18 -18.27
N HIS A 240 -13.45 -12.96 -18.81
CA HIS A 240 -14.64 -12.47 -19.51
C HIS A 240 -15.48 -11.55 -18.62
N GLY A 241 -15.82 -11.99 -17.40
CA GLY A 241 -16.63 -11.21 -16.48
C GLY A 241 -15.94 -9.96 -15.93
N PHE A 242 -14.61 -9.99 -15.78
CA PHE A 242 -13.85 -8.89 -15.19
C PHE A 242 -13.40 -7.85 -16.23
N ALA A 243 -13.29 -8.21 -17.50
CA ALA A 243 -12.83 -7.32 -18.57
C ALA A 243 -13.68 -6.02 -18.69
N TYR A 244 -14.97 -6.08 -18.30
CA TYR A 244 -15.86 -4.91 -18.33
C TYR A 244 -15.35 -3.72 -17.52
N ILE A 245 -14.48 -3.92 -16.50
CA ILE A 245 -13.98 -2.84 -15.63
C ILE A 245 -13.19 -1.78 -16.41
N TRP A 246 -12.63 -2.14 -17.57
CA TRP A 246 -11.94 -1.19 -18.46
C TRP A 246 -12.90 -0.30 -19.24
N TYR A 247 -14.17 -0.68 -19.32
CA TYR A 247 -15.26 0.09 -19.95
C TYR A 247 -16.12 0.82 -18.96
N GLN A 248 -15.98 0.50 -17.66
CA GLN A 248 -16.84 1.05 -16.60
C GLN A 248 -16.52 2.52 -16.39
N PRO A 249 -17.52 3.43 -16.50
CA PRO A 249 -17.38 4.84 -16.16
C PRO A 249 -17.29 5.01 -14.63
N LEU A 250 -16.61 6.08 -14.18
CA LEU A 250 -16.46 6.39 -12.76
C LEU A 250 -17.82 6.50 -12.04
N ALA A 251 -18.84 7.04 -12.69
CA ALA A 251 -20.19 7.14 -12.13
C ALA A 251 -20.77 5.77 -11.73
N LYS A 252 -20.50 4.72 -12.53
CA LYS A 252 -20.94 3.36 -12.21
C LYS A 252 -20.13 2.75 -11.06
N GLU A 253 -18.83 2.99 -10.99
CA GLU A 253 -18.00 2.57 -9.85
C GLU A 253 -18.52 3.19 -8.53
N ILE A 254 -18.87 4.47 -8.57
CA ILE A 254 -19.46 5.18 -7.42
C ILE A 254 -20.83 4.57 -7.06
N GLN A 255 -21.71 4.34 -8.03
CA GLN A 255 -23.01 3.71 -7.81
C GLN A 255 -22.85 2.35 -7.13
N ASP A 256 -22.00 1.47 -7.67
CA ASP A 256 -21.74 0.14 -7.12
C ASP A 256 -21.18 0.21 -5.67
N THR A 257 -20.42 1.25 -5.35
CA THR A 257 -19.90 1.50 -3.99
C THR A 257 -21.05 1.85 -3.02
N TRP A 258 -21.97 2.72 -3.42
CA TRP A 258 -23.09 3.11 -2.60
C TRP A 258 -24.11 1.98 -2.41
N GLU A 259 -24.34 1.15 -3.43
CA GLU A 259 -25.17 -0.05 -3.34
C GLU A 259 -24.61 -1.07 -2.33
N ARG A 260 -23.28 -1.16 -2.20
CA ARG A 260 -22.57 -2.04 -1.27
C ARG A 260 -22.29 -1.41 0.10
N LEU A 261 -22.62 -0.13 0.30
CA LEU A 261 -22.33 0.61 1.53
C LEU A 261 -22.88 -0.08 2.79
N PRO A 262 -24.15 -0.61 2.83
CA PRO A 262 -24.68 -1.28 4.01
C PRO A 262 -23.79 -2.44 4.46
N TRP A 263 -23.27 -3.22 3.53
CA TRP A 263 -22.38 -4.36 3.82
C TRP A 263 -20.99 -3.91 4.30
N ASN A 264 -20.46 -2.84 3.73
CA ASN A 264 -19.19 -2.28 4.19
C ASN A 264 -19.30 -1.70 5.60
N LEU A 265 -20.45 -1.10 5.95
CA LEU A 265 -20.70 -0.58 7.29
C LEU A 265 -20.74 -1.67 8.37
N LEU A 266 -21.15 -2.90 8.03
CA LEU A 266 -21.07 -4.05 8.96
C LEU A 266 -19.61 -4.38 9.33
N GLY A 267 -18.64 -4.01 8.51
CA GLY A 267 -17.21 -4.17 8.83
C GLY A 267 -16.65 -3.13 9.79
N VAL A 268 -17.34 -2.00 9.97
CA VAL A 268 -16.83 -0.86 10.78
C VAL A 268 -16.48 -1.25 12.22
N PRO A 269 -17.27 -2.04 12.97
CA PRO A 269 -16.89 -2.47 14.32
C PRO A 269 -15.58 -3.26 14.34
N VAL A 270 -15.36 -4.12 13.33
CA VAL A 270 -14.11 -4.90 13.20
C VAL A 270 -12.94 -3.98 12.94
N TYR A 271 -13.10 -3.01 12.04
CA TYR A 271 -12.05 -2.03 11.73
C TYR A 271 -11.74 -1.15 12.95
N ALA A 272 -12.75 -0.69 13.68
CA ALA A 272 -12.57 0.08 14.91
C ALA A 272 -11.83 -0.72 15.97
N LEU A 273 -12.17 -2.00 16.15
CA LEU A 273 -11.44 -2.90 17.05
C LEU A 273 -9.98 -3.05 16.64
N LEU A 274 -9.71 -3.26 15.35
CA LEU A 274 -8.35 -3.40 14.85
C LEU A 274 -7.55 -2.09 15.05
N ILE A 275 -8.14 -0.93 14.77
CA ILE A 275 -7.51 0.37 15.04
C ILE A 275 -7.21 0.52 16.53
N TRP A 276 -8.14 0.15 17.40
CA TRP A 276 -7.94 0.20 18.86
C TRP A 276 -6.84 -0.74 19.33
N LEU A 277 -6.71 -1.95 18.78
CA LEU A 277 -5.59 -2.86 19.09
C LEU A 277 -4.21 -2.28 18.71
N HIS A 278 -4.18 -1.30 17.82
CA HIS A 278 -2.96 -0.55 17.46
C HIS A 278 -2.82 0.76 18.24
N ALA A 279 -3.63 1.00 19.28
CA ALA A 279 -3.58 2.24 20.06
C ALA A 279 -2.17 2.62 20.56
N PRO A 280 -1.30 1.69 21.02
CA PRO A 280 0.07 2.05 21.41
C PRO A 280 0.90 2.61 20.24
N LEU A 281 0.69 2.12 19.00
CA LEU A 281 1.33 2.65 17.80
C LEU A 281 0.85 4.07 17.49
N TRP A 282 -0.48 4.28 17.54
CA TRP A 282 -1.05 5.61 17.27
C TRP A 282 -0.69 6.64 18.34
N GLN A 283 -0.64 6.22 19.60
CA GLN A 283 -0.17 7.06 20.70
C GLN A 283 1.31 7.42 20.53
N TYR A 284 2.14 6.48 20.09
CA TYR A 284 3.54 6.75 19.79
C TYR A 284 3.70 7.75 18.64
N LEU A 285 2.93 7.59 17.54
CA LEU A 285 2.90 8.57 16.45
C LEU A 285 2.47 9.96 16.93
N ALA A 286 1.39 10.04 17.70
CA ALA A 286 0.90 11.30 18.26
C ALA A 286 1.93 11.96 19.20
N ALA A 287 2.59 11.17 20.05
CA ALA A 287 3.65 11.66 20.93
C ALA A 287 4.86 12.19 20.14
N ARG A 288 5.24 11.51 19.03
CA ARG A 288 6.29 12.00 18.11
C ARG A 288 5.93 13.34 17.50
N ILE A 289 4.70 13.51 17.05
CA ILE A 289 4.20 14.78 16.47
C ILE A 289 4.17 15.87 17.53
N ALA A 290 3.66 15.57 18.73
CA ALA A 290 3.59 16.53 19.82
C ALA A 290 4.98 17.00 20.31
N ALA A 291 5.98 16.11 20.25
CA ALA A 291 7.35 16.39 20.67
C ALA A 291 8.16 17.20 19.66
N LEU A 292 7.68 17.45 18.42
CA LEU A 292 8.42 18.23 17.42
C LEU A 292 8.79 19.62 17.97
N ALA A 293 10.05 19.99 17.74
CA ALA A 293 10.62 21.24 18.30
C ALA A 293 10.00 22.50 17.68
N ASP A 294 9.63 22.43 16.42
CA ASP A 294 9.08 23.52 15.64
C ASP A 294 7.57 23.33 15.43
N ASP A 295 6.79 24.37 15.76
CA ASP A 295 5.33 24.36 15.60
C ASP A 295 4.92 24.35 14.12
N TRP A 296 5.72 24.94 13.23
CA TRP A 296 5.49 24.86 11.79
C TRP A 296 5.65 23.43 11.27
N HIS A 297 6.72 22.73 11.69
CA HIS A 297 6.90 21.31 11.37
C HIS A 297 5.71 20.49 11.86
N ARG A 298 5.23 20.74 13.08
CA ARG A 298 4.05 20.04 13.62
C ARG A 298 2.81 20.28 12.79
N ARG A 299 2.52 21.52 12.38
CA ARG A 299 1.37 21.86 11.54
C ARG A 299 1.46 21.19 10.17
N LEU A 300 2.65 21.15 9.54
CA LEU A 300 2.84 20.49 8.26
C LEU A 300 2.68 18.98 8.34
N VAL A 301 3.14 18.33 9.41
CA VAL A 301 2.90 16.89 9.62
C VAL A 301 1.39 16.61 9.77
N ILE A 302 0.68 17.43 10.55
CA ILE A 302 -0.77 17.29 10.70
C ILE A 302 -1.47 17.52 9.35
N ALA A 303 -1.07 18.52 8.58
CA ALA A 303 -1.61 18.80 7.25
C ALA A 303 -1.33 17.64 6.26
N ALA A 304 -0.13 17.05 6.32
CA ALA A 304 0.22 15.88 5.53
C ALA A 304 -0.67 14.66 5.87
N ILE A 305 -0.87 14.38 7.17
CA ILE A 305 -1.78 13.32 7.62
C ILE A 305 -3.22 13.60 7.16
N ALA A 306 -3.68 14.84 7.29
CA ALA A 306 -5.01 15.24 6.83
C ALA A 306 -5.16 15.08 5.31
N GLY A 307 -4.15 15.50 4.53
CA GLY A 307 -4.14 15.36 3.08
C GLY A 307 -4.19 13.89 2.63
N VAL A 308 -3.43 13.01 3.27
CA VAL A 308 -3.53 11.55 3.07
C VAL A 308 -4.93 11.06 3.45
N GLY A 309 -5.48 11.51 4.59
CA GLY A 309 -6.83 11.17 5.03
C GLY A 309 -7.91 11.56 4.03
N VAL A 310 -7.83 12.77 3.44
CA VAL A 310 -8.75 13.21 2.38
C VAL A 310 -8.71 12.27 1.18
N GLY A 311 -7.53 11.85 0.73
CA GLY A 311 -7.40 10.85 -0.35
C GLY A 311 -8.18 9.58 -0.03
N TYR A 312 -8.02 9.03 1.18
CA TYR A 312 -8.76 7.83 1.60
C TYR A 312 -10.26 8.07 1.79
N LEU A 313 -10.70 9.23 2.26
CA LEU A 313 -12.13 9.56 2.32
C LEU A 313 -12.76 9.55 0.93
N ILE A 314 -12.06 10.09 -0.09
CA ILE A 314 -12.51 10.01 -1.48
C ILE A 314 -12.58 8.54 -1.94
N ILE A 315 -11.59 7.72 -1.63
CA ILE A 315 -11.60 6.29 -1.97
C ILE A 315 -12.80 5.57 -1.32
N PHE A 316 -13.07 5.81 -0.04
CA PHE A 316 -14.23 5.21 0.64
C PHE A 316 -15.57 5.64 0.03
N ALA A 317 -15.64 6.84 -0.54
CA ALA A 317 -16.84 7.32 -1.22
C ALA A 317 -17.00 6.77 -2.65
N THR A 318 -15.90 6.29 -3.27
CA THR A 318 -15.88 5.93 -4.70
C THR A 318 -15.58 4.46 -4.98
N VAL A 319 -15.02 3.71 -4.00
CA VAL A 319 -14.58 2.32 -4.20
C VAL A 319 -14.89 1.46 -2.96
N PHE A 320 -15.53 0.34 -3.16
CA PHE A 320 -16.20 -0.47 -2.12
C PHE A 320 -15.31 -1.40 -1.26
N ASP A 321 -14.02 -1.53 -1.49
CA ASP A 321 -13.15 -2.50 -0.77
C ASP A 321 -12.55 -1.89 0.51
N TYR A 322 -13.39 -1.59 1.50
CA TYR A 322 -13.04 -0.82 2.71
C TYR A 322 -11.93 -1.47 3.55
N SER A 323 -11.90 -2.81 3.65
CA SER A 323 -10.86 -3.50 4.42
C SER A 323 -9.46 -3.25 3.86
N ARG A 324 -9.34 -3.21 2.54
CA ARG A 324 -8.11 -2.94 1.83
C ARG A 324 -7.69 -1.47 1.99
N TRP A 325 -8.66 -0.55 1.91
CA TRP A 325 -8.39 0.89 2.03
C TRP A 325 -7.96 1.29 3.44
N ILE A 326 -8.63 0.80 4.48
CA ILE A 326 -8.23 1.02 5.88
C ILE A 326 -6.82 0.48 6.13
N SER A 327 -6.49 -0.69 5.59
CA SER A 327 -5.17 -1.29 5.72
C SER A 327 -4.09 -0.40 5.08
N ASN A 328 -4.30 0.04 3.85
CA ASN A 328 -3.35 0.91 3.16
C ASN A 328 -3.23 2.29 3.83
N TRP A 329 -4.33 2.85 4.36
CA TRP A 329 -4.29 4.10 5.13
C TRP A 329 -3.44 3.97 6.39
N ALA A 330 -3.60 2.89 7.16
CA ALA A 330 -2.77 2.60 8.32
C ALA A 330 -1.27 2.49 7.94
N VAL A 331 -0.96 1.83 6.82
CA VAL A 331 0.40 1.78 6.27
C VAL A 331 0.93 3.18 5.95
N CYS A 332 0.14 4.04 5.32
CA CYS A 332 0.54 5.41 5.01
C CYS A 332 0.88 6.22 6.28
N LEU A 333 0.13 6.04 7.38
CA LEU A 333 0.46 6.67 8.67
C LEU A 333 1.79 6.16 9.25
N VAL A 334 2.08 4.87 9.10
CA VAL A 334 3.38 4.28 9.48
C VAL A 334 4.51 4.87 8.62
N LEU A 335 4.31 5.04 7.31
CA LEU A 335 5.29 5.68 6.42
C LEU A 335 5.57 7.14 6.83
N ILE A 336 4.53 7.89 7.25
CA ILE A 336 4.70 9.24 7.79
C ILE A 336 5.50 9.21 9.11
N LEU A 337 5.26 8.24 9.99
CA LEU A 337 6.05 8.06 11.22
C LEU A 337 7.55 7.94 10.89
N PHE A 338 7.90 7.14 9.86
CA PHE A 338 9.30 7.04 9.40
C PHE A 338 9.81 8.35 8.80
N ALA A 339 8.98 9.09 8.06
CA ALA A 339 9.37 10.35 7.44
C ALA A 339 9.73 11.42 8.48
N ILE A 340 9.02 11.45 9.63
CA ILE A 340 9.24 12.44 10.70
C ILE A 340 10.26 11.99 11.75
N LYS A 341 10.79 10.77 11.64
CA LYS A 341 11.64 10.18 12.68
C LYS A 341 12.90 11.03 12.96
N ASP A 342 13.48 11.62 11.93
CA ASP A 342 14.72 12.40 12.03
C ASP A 342 14.48 13.91 12.26
N LEU A 343 13.22 14.36 12.33
CA LEU A 343 12.91 15.75 12.65
C LEU A 343 13.25 16.07 14.10
N PRO A 344 13.79 17.27 14.38
CA PRO A 344 14.14 17.70 15.74
C PRO A 344 12.95 17.68 16.68
N THR A 345 13.16 17.22 17.93
CA THR A 345 12.16 17.16 18.99
C THR A 345 12.60 17.95 20.21
N ARG A 346 11.64 18.54 20.95
CA ARG A 346 11.87 19.28 22.21
C ARG A 346 12.37 18.37 23.34
N HIS A 347 11.93 17.12 23.32
CA HIS A 347 12.30 16.09 24.29
C HIS A 347 12.30 14.71 23.63
N ALA A 348 12.99 13.77 24.23
CA ALA A 348 12.98 12.38 23.78
C ALA A 348 11.58 11.78 23.94
N VAL A 349 11.09 11.11 22.90
CA VAL A 349 9.84 10.35 22.96
C VAL A 349 10.17 8.94 23.44
N PRO A 350 9.60 8.50 24.58
CA PRO A 350 9.86 7.16 25.09
C PRO A 350 9.36 6.11 24.10
N PRO A 351 10.05 4.97 23.99
CA PRO A 351 9.57 3.85 23.19
C PRO A 351 8.24 3.30 23.74
N ILE A 352 7.53 2.53 22.92
CA ILE A 352 6.34 1.81 23.39
C ILE A 352 6.76 0.85 24.51
N PRO A 353 6.12 0.87 25.70
CA PRO A 353 6.59 0.11 26.85
C PRO A 353 6.46 -1.40 26.63
N ALA A 354 7.61 -2.07 26.47
CA ALA A 354 7.68 -3.49 26.15
C ALA A 354 7.16 -4.39 27.29
N GLU A 355 7.25 -3.92 28.53
CA GLU A 355 6.85 -4.68 29.74
C GLU A 355 5.37 -4.48 30.10
N ASP A 356 4.69 -3.52 29.47
CA ASP A 356 3.25 -3.29 29.70
C ASP A 356 2.43 -4.51 29.27
N ARG A 357 1.64 -5.04 30.19
CA ARG A 357 0.78 -6.22 29.96
C ARG A 357 -0.23 -5.99 28.83
N LYS A 358 -0.82 -4.78 28.78
CA LYS A 358 -1.81 -4.43 27.75
C LYS A 358 -1.15 -4.35 26.36
N VAL A 359 0.03 -3.75 26.26
CA VAL A 359 0.79 -3.70 25.01
C VAL A 359 1.17 -5.09 24.53
N ARG A 360 1.62 -5.95 25.44
CA ARG A 360 1.92 -7.37 25.10
C ARG A 360 0.68 -8.14 24.64
N MET A 361 -0.45 -7.94 25.31
CA MET A 361 -1.72 -8.55 24.89
C MET A 361 -2.11 -8.09 23.48
N PHE A 362 -2.04 -6.78 23.19
CA PHE A 362 -2.30 -6.25 21.84
C PHE A 362 -1.34 -6.82 20.81
N GLY A 363 -0.05 -6.90 21.13
CA GLY A 363 0.96 -7.52 20.27
C GLY A 363 0.62 -8.97 19.91
N TRP A 364 0.16 -9.79 20.88
CA TRP A 364 -0.28 -11.16 20.62
C TRP A 364 -1.50 -11.22 19.72
N VAL A 365 -2.55 -10.44 20.02
CA VAL A 365 -3.78 -10.43 19.23
C VAL A 365 -3.48 -10.01 17.79
N VAL A 366 -2.73 -8.92 17.61
CA VAL A 366 -2.31 -8.43 16.27
C VAL A 366 -1.49 -9.48 15.51
N THR A 367 -0.60 -10.20 16.22
CA THR A 367 0.22 -11.27 15.62
C THR A 367 -0.62 -12.42 15.10
N LEU A 368 -1.67 -12.82 15.82
CA LEU A 368 -2.50 -13.97 15.49
C LEU A 368 -3.54 -13.68 14.39
N ILE A 369 -3.93 -12.42 14.20
CA ILE A 369 -4.90 -12.04 13.16
C ILE A 369 -4.22 -12.12 11.78
N PRO A 370 -4.67 -13.01 10.87
CA PRO A 370 -4.01 -13.24 9.58
C PRO A 370 -4.33 -12.14 8.54
N ARG A 371 -5.46 -11.45 8.68
CA ARG A 371 -5.92 -10.41 7.73
C ARG A 371 -6.94 -9.48 8.37
N VAL A 372 -7.16 -8.33 7.75
CA VAL A 372 -8.36 -7.53 8.01
C VAL A 372 -9.55 -8.26 7.36
N GLY A 373 -10.56 -8.57 8.16
CA GLY A 373 -11.72 -9.32 7.67
C GLY A 373 -12.46 -8.55 6.56
N VAL A 374 -12.88 -9.26 5.51
CA VAL A 374 -13.82 -8.75 4.51
C VAL A 374 -15.15 -9.43 4.76
N ILE A 375 -16.18 -8.66 5.10
CA ILE A 375 -17.55 -9.12 5.05
C ILE A 375 -17.96 -8.98 3.58
N ARG A 376 -17.98 -10.10 2.87
CA ARG A 376 -18.57 -10.14 1.53
C ARG A 376 -19.99 -10.59 1.65
N PRO A 377 -20.96 -9.92 1.05
CA PRO A 377 -22.25 -10.55 0.76
C PRO A 377 -21.96 -11.72 -0.19
N PHE A 378 -22.49 -12.88 0.12
CA PHE A 378 -22.41 -14.07 -0.71
C PHE A 378 -23.18 -13.86 -2.01
#